data_6392b00ec1e07841325e62b64d5d1e32
#
_entry.id   6392b00ec1e07841325e62b64d5d1e32
#
_cell.length_a   1.000
_cell.length_b   1.000
_cell.length_c   1.000
_cell.angle_alpha   90.00
_cell.angle_beta   90.00
_cell.angle_gamma   90.00
#
_symmetry.space_group_name_H-M   'P 1'
#
loop_
_entity.id
_entity.type
_entity.pdbx_description
1 polymer ?
#
loop_
_entity_poly.entity_id
_entity_poly.type
_entity_poly.pdbx_seq_one_letter_code
_entity_poly.pdbx_strand_id
1 'polypeptide(L)'
;MIVALTGNDNNGAVADLAEELALLRVAAGNRVLLVCPEPCAYDPQLYDDLVIDASHNTTRDAASLAGAAVIVALLRHEDLEHRDHAALLARLRAASEANPGARVLVAVTHGRQPLTPHQTGCLLVFVAQLPGARLADTLVLDHDTYHSYHSALEADAYKTANVLCAPEVRHLYRQVFNTSRR
;
A
#
# COMPACT_ATOMS: atom_id res chain seq x y z
N MET A 1 5.87 10.24 -10.02
CA MET A 1 4.51 9.65 -9.86
C MET A 1 4.10 9.73 -8.40
N ILE A 2 2.80 9.85 -8.08
CA ILE A 2 2.32 9.83 -6.69
C ILE A 2 1.63 8.49 -6.44
N VAL A 3 2.08 7.78 -5.40
CA VAL A 3 1.49 6.54 -4.89
C VAL A 3 1.02 6.80 -3.48
N ALA A 4 -0.26 6.61 -3.20
CA ALA A 4 -0.80 6.74 -1.86
C ALA A 4 -1.26 5.37 -1.33
N LEU A 5 -0.90 5.06 -0.11
CA LEU A 5 -1.30 3.84 0.58
C LEU A 5 -2.31 4.18 1.67
N THR A 6 -3.32 3.36 1.83
CA THR A 6 -4.35 3.52 2.88
C THR A 6 -4.86 2.17 3.35
N GLY A 7 -5.44 2.13 4.53
CA GLY A 7 -6.00 0.91 5.11
C GLY A 7 -6.87 1.23 6.32
N ASN A 8 -7.40 0.21 6.96
CA ASN A 8 -8.08 0.32 8.27
C ASN A 8 -7.07 0.15 9.42
N ASP A 9 -5.87 0.67 9.26
CA ASP A 9 -4.74 0.22 10.04
C ASP A 9 -4.49 1.09 11.27
N ASN A 10 -4.46 0.45 12.42
CA ASN A 10 -3.93 1.01 13.65
C ASN A 10 -2.54 0.42 14.01
N ASN A 11 -1.98 -0.46 13.18
CA ASN A 11 -0.81 -1.29 13.51
C ASN A 11 0.45 -0.94 12.72
N GLY A 12 0.44 0.09 11.89
CA GLY A 12 1.63 0.50 11.13
C GLY A 12 1.89 -0.28 9.84
N ALA A 13 1.12 -1.32 9.50
CA ALA A 13 1.35 -2.12 8.29
C ALA A 13 1.31 -1.31 6.98
N VAL A 14 0.51 -0.24 6.93
CA VAL A 14 0.49 0.68 5.78
C VAL A 14 1.78 1.47 5.70
N ALA A 15 2.29 1.96 6.84
CA ALA A 15 3.54 2.70 6.93
C ALA A 15 4.73 1.83 6.50
N ASP A 16 4.80 0.59 7.01
CA ASP A 16 5.86 -0.36 6.67
C ASP A 16 5.85 -0.70 5.18
N LEU A 17 4.67 -0.97 4.62
CA LEU A 17 4.54 -1.23 3.19
C LEU A 17 4.92 -0.02 2.35
N ALA A 18 4.60 1.20 2.80
CA ALA A 18 5.00 2.43 2.12
C ALA A 18 6.52 2.59 2.12
N GLU A 19 7.17 2.32 3.25
CA GLU A 19 8.63 2.34 3.38
C GLU A 19 9.29 1.33 2.45
N GLU A 20 8.82 0.09 2.45
CA GLU A 20 9.36 -0.97 1.58
C GLU A 20 9.23 -0.64 0.09
N LEU A 21 8.07 -0.13 -0.33
CA LEU A 21 7.87 0.30 -1.71
C LEU A 21 8.78 1.48 -2.08
N ALA A 22 8.99 2.44 -1.15
CA ALA A 22 9.89 3.55 -1.35
C ALA A 22 11.35 3.07 -1.45
N LEU A 23 11.80 2.17 -0.57
CA LEU A 23 13.14 1.59 -0.60
C LEU A 23 13.41 0.83 -1.91
N LEU A 24 12.47 0.00 -2.37
CA LEU A 24 12.58 -0.68 -3.67
C LEU A 24 12.67 0.30 -4.83
N ARG A 25 11.96 1.44 -4.74
CA ARG A 25 11.98 2.45 -5.78
C ARG A 25 13.29 3.24 -5.79
N VAL A 26 13.87 3.53 -4.61
CA VAL A 26 15.21 4.10 -4.47
C VAL A 26 16.26 3.12 -5.01
N ALA A 27 16.17 1.84 -4.67
CA ALA A 27 17.07 0.80 -5.18
C ALA A 27 17.01 0.66 -6.72
N ALA A 28 15.89 1.03 -7.34
CA ALA A 28 15.74 1.12 -8.79
C ALA A 28 16.31 2.41 -9.41
N GLY A 29 16.98 3.26 -8.63
CA GLY A 29 17.68 4.46 -9.08
C GLY A 29 16.81 5.73 -9.16
N ASN A 30 15.62 5.75 -8.54
CA ASN A 30 14.74 6.92 -8.54
C ASN A 30 14.90 7.73 -7.25
N ARG A 31 14.67 9.03 -7.35
CA ARG A 31 14.60 9.91 -6.18
C ARG A 31 13.18 9.84 -5.62
N VAL A 32 13.03 9.32 -4.42
CA VAL A 32 11.73 9.08 -3.80
C VAL A 32 11.60 9.89 -2.52
N LEU A 33 10.46 10.54 -2.34
CA LEU A 33 10.07 11.09 -1.05
C LEU A 33 9.02 10.17 -0.43
N LEU A 34 9.33 9.63 0.73
CA LEU A 34 8.36 8.99 1.61
C LEU A 34 7.72 10.05 2.49
N VAL A 35 6.40 10.20 2.38
CA VAL A 35 5.61 11.15 3.16
C VAL A 35 4.89 10.37 4.26
N CYS A 36 5.40 10.52 5.48
CA CYS A 36 4.77 10.05 6.71
C CYS A 36 3.83 11.13 7.28
N PRO A 37 3.03 10.82 8.33
CA PRO A 37 2.01 11.73 8.85
C PRO A 37 2.52 13.09 9.29
N GLU A 38 3.78 13.22 9.69
CA GLU A 38 4.33 14.47 10.14
C GLU A 38 4.49 15.47 8.97
N PRO A 39 4.03 16.72 9.15
CA PRO A 39 4.13 17.73 8.11
C PRO A 39 5.60 18.10 7.89
N CYS A 40 6.15 17.74 6.76
CA CYS A 40 7.41 18.27 6.28
C CYS A 40 7.16 19.16 5.05
N ALA A 41 7.84 20.31 5.00
CA ALA A 41 7.88 21.11 3.80
C ALA A 41 8.84 20.43 2.80
N TYR A 42 8.35 20.13 1.62
CA TYR A 42 9.16 19.55 0.56
C TYR A 42 8.85 20.21 -0.78
N ASP A 43 9.84 20.24 -1.65
CA ASP A 43 9.67 20.65 -3.04
C ASP A 43 9.43 19.36 -3.89
N PRO A 44 8.22 19.16 -4.42
CA PRO A 44 7.90 17.96 -5.22
C PRO A 44 8.79 17.81 -6.45
N GLN A 45 9.37 18.91 -6.97
CA GLN A 45 10.21 18.87 -8.17
C GLN A 45 11.56 18.19 -7.94
N LEU A 46 11.97 18.04 -6.69
CA LEU A 46 13.22 17.36 -6.33
C LEU A 46 13.12 15.84 -6.41
N TYR A 47 11.91 15.28 -6.56
CA TYR A 47 11.66 13.85 -6.50
C TYR A 47 10.98 13.35 -7.75
N ASP A 48 11.33 12.15 -8.18
CA ASP A 48 10.71 11.47 -9.31
C ASP A 48 9.38 10.82 -8.91
N ASP A 49 9.32 10.32 -7.68
CA ASP A 49 8.15 9.66 -7.12
C ASP A 49 7.89 10.11 -5.67
N LEU A 50 6.62 10.16 -5.29
CA LEU A 50 6.15 10.32 -3.93
C LEU A 50 5.43 9.05 -3.50
N VAL A 51 5.81 8.51 -2.35
CA VAL A 51 5.09 7.43 -1.68
C VAL A 51 4.51 8.00 -0.39
N ILE A 52 3.20 7.92 -0.21
CA ILE A 52 2.48 8.62 0.85
C ILE A 52 1.72 7.61 1.69
N ASP A 53 1.99 7.59 2.99
CA ASP A 53 1.11 6.95 3.96
C ASP A 53 -0.10 7.86 4.22
N ALA A 54 -1.27 7.42 3.78
CA ALA A 54 -2.56 8.12 3.90
C ALA A 54 -3.56 7.31 4.76
N SER A 55 -3.06 6.65 5.82
CA SER A 55 -3.87 5.77 6.68
C SER A 55 -4.55 6.50 7.85
N HIS A 56 -4.11 7.72 8.20
CA HIS A 56 -4.51 8.43 9.43
C HIS A 56 -5.85 9.16 9.36
N ASN A 57 -6.55 9.06 8.21
CA ASN A 57 -7.88 9.64 8.01
C ASN A 57 -7.97 11.17 8.24
N THR A 58 -6.92 11.89 7.84
CA THR A 58 -6.86 13.35 7.88
C THR A 58 -7.36 13.97 6.59
N THR A 59 -7.61 15.30 6.60
CA THR A 59 -7.92 16.04 5.36
C THR A 59 -6.76 15.99 4.36
N ARG A 60 -5.52 15.89 4.86
CA ARG A 60 -4.32 15.73 4.04
C ARG A 60 -4.31 14.37 3.33
N ASP A 61 -4.70 13.31 4.05
CA ASP A 61 -4.78 11.98 3.45
C ASP A 61 -5.81 11.93 2.34
N ALA A 62 -6.98 12.56 2.55
CA ALA A 62 -8.00 12.68 1.51
C ALA A 62 -7.46 13.42 0.26
N ALA A 63 -6.71 14.51 0.44
CA ALA A 63 -6.08 15.23 -0.66
C ALA A 63 -4.99 14.39 -1.35
N SER A 64 -4.20 13.63 -0.57
CA SER A 64 -3.16 12.73 -1.10
C SER A 64 -3.75 11.61 -1.93
N LEU A 65 -4.83 10.99 -1.47
CA LEU A 65 -5.57 9.96 -2.21
C LEU A 65 -6.16 10.53 -3.51
N ALA A 66 -6.77 11.72 -3.46
CA ALA A 66 -7.34 12.37 -4.65
C ALA A 66 -6.27 12.77 -5.67
N GLY A 67 -5.04 13.07 -5.24
CA GLY A 67 -3.92 13.43 -6.12
C GLY A 67 -3.08 12.24 -6.61
N ALA A 68 -3.33 11.03 -6.12
CA ALA A 68 -2.50 9.88 -6.40
C ALA A 68 -2.77 9.31 -7.82
N ALA A 69 -1.72 8.91 -8.51
CA ALA A 69 -1.83 8.13 -9.75
C ALA A 69 -2.14 6.65 -9.46
N VAL A 70 -1.67 6.16 -8.30
CA VAL A 70 -1.95 4.81 -7.82
C VAL A 70 -2.33 4.88 -6.35
N ILE A 71 -3.43 4.25 -6.01
CA ILE A 71 -3.88 4.06 -4.63
C ILE A 71 -3.73 2.58 -4.29
N VAL A 72 -3.01 2.27 -3.24
CA VAL A 72 -2.92 0.92 -2.69
C VAL A 72 -3.76 0.88 -1.42
N ALA A 73 -4.86 0.13 -1.46
CA ALA A 73 -5.71 -0.11 -0.31
C ALA A 73 -5.29 -1.43 0.35
N LEU A 74 -4.77 -1.36 1.56
CA LEU A 74 -4.35 -2.53 2.32
C LEU A 74 -5.47 -2.97 3.25
N LEU A 75 -5.93 -4.21 3.08
CA LEU A 75 -6.92 -4.87 3.93
C LEU A 75 -6.23 -5.92 4.78
N ARG A 76 -6.56 -5.99 6.06
CA ARG A 76 -6.15 -7.10 6.90
C ARG A 76 -7.07 -8.29 6.68
N HIS A 77 -6.50 -9.49 6.57
CA HIS A 77 -7.28 -10.71 6.38
C HIS A 77 -8.27 -10.96 7.53
N GLU A 78 -7.90 -10.54 8.75
CA GLU A 78 -8.74 -10.65 9.94
C GLU A 78 -9.98 -9.75 9.86
N ASP A 79 -9.85 -8.57 9.25
CA ASP A 79 -10.93 -7.58 9.15
C ASP A 79 -11.93 -7.95 8.04
N LEU A 80 -11.56 -8.84 7.12
CA LEU A 80 -12.43 -9.23 5.99
C LEU A 80 -13.78 -9.80 6.45
N GLU A 81 -13.82 -10.46 7.61
CA GLU A 81 -15.04 -11.07 8.15
C GLU A 81 -15.90 -10.07 8.92
N HIS A 82 -15.32 -9.02 9.46
CA HIS A 82 -15.99 -8.13 10.43
C HIS A 82 -16.76 -6.97 9.81
N ARG A 83 -16.74 -6.84 8.45
CA ARG A 83 -17.44 -5.80 7.68
C ARG A 83 -17.10 -4.35 8.08
N ASP A 84 -16.02 -4.14 8.80
CA ASP A 84 -15.62 -2.79 9.27
C ASP A 84 -14.85 -2.02 8.18
N HIS A 85 -15.29 -2.18 6.92
CA HIS A 85 -14.64 -1.53 5.79
C HIS A 85 -15.40 -0.30 5.27
N ALA A 86 -16.51 0.08 5.91
CA ALA A 86 -17.37 1.14 5.40
C ALA A 86 -16.63 2.48 5.27
N ALA A 87 -15.80 2.83 6.25
CA ALA A 87 -15.02 4.06 6.25
C ALA A 87 -13.94 4.05 5.15
N LEU A 88 -13.20 2.95 5.02
CA LEU A 88 -12.21 2.79 3.96
C LEU A 88 -12.86 2.82 2.58
N LEU A 89 -13.98 2.11 2.41
CA LEU A 89 -14.73 2.11 1.16
C LEU A 89 -15.21 3.50 0.76
N ALA A 90 -15.74 4.27 1.74
CA ALA A 90 -16.16 5.66 1.50
C ALA A 90 -15.00 6.55 1.06
N ARG A 91 -13.82 6.43 1.72
CA ARG A 91 -12.61 7.17 1.34
C ARG A 91 -12.13 6.83 -0.07
N LEU A 92 -12.09 5.55 -0.42
CA LEU A 92 -11.67 5.09 -1.74
C LEU A 92 -12.64 5.53 -2.84
N ARG A 93 -13.95 5.52 -2.58
CA ARG A 93 -14.96 6.05 -3.50
C ARG A 93 -14.78 7.54 -3.73
N ALA A 94 -14.66 8.33 -2.65
CA ALA A 94 -14.42 9.77 -2.75
C ALA A 94 -13.13 10.09 -3.53
N ALA A 95 -12.05 9.33 -3.30
CA ALA A 95 -10.80 9.48 -4.04
C ALA A 95 -10.98 9.14 -5.53
N SER A 96 -11.69 8.07 -5.85
CA SER A 96 -11.97 7.65 -7.25
C SER A 96 -12.89 8.63 -7.98
N GLU A 97 -13.84 9.24 -7.28
CA GLU A 97 -14.70 10.29 -7.83
C GLU A 97 -13.90 11.57 -8.11
N ALA A 98 -13.00 11.95 -7.18
CA ALA A 98 -12.13 13.13 -7.36
C ALA A 98 -11.08 12.93 -8.45
N ASN A 99 -10.60 11.70 -8.65
CA ASN A 99 -9.60 11.35 -9.65
C ASN A 99 -9.95 10.03 -10.36
N PRO A 100 -10.80 10.07 -11.38
CA PRO A 100 -11.18 8.88 -12.14
C PRO A 100 -10.02 8.20 -12.89
N GLY A 101 -8.89 8.88 -13.04
CA GLY A 101 -7.67 8.34 -13.66
C GLY A 101 -6.79 7.55 -12.69
N ALA A 102 -7.06 7.62 -11.40
CA ALA A 102 -6.31 6.86 -10.40
C ALA A 102 -6.56 5.36 -10.55
N ARG A 103 -5.47 4.58 -10.43
CA ARG A 103 -5.59 3.12 -10.34
C ARG A 103 -5.70 2.70 -8.88
N VAL A 104 -6.76 2.00 -8.55
CA VAL A 104 -6.94 1.45 -7.20
C VAL A 104 -6.53 -0.03 -7.22
N LEU A 105 -5.52 -0.36 -6.41
CA LEU A 105 -5.08 -1.73 -6.15
C LEU A 105 -5.48 -2.10 -4.72
N VAL A 106 -6.21 -3.18 -4.57
CA VAL A 106 -6.56 -3.74 -3.26
C VAL A 106 -5.59 -4.86 -2.94
N ALA A 107 -4.76 -4.68 -1.94
CA ALA A 107 -3.86 -5.68 -1.41
C ALA A 107 -4.40 -6.23 -0.09
N VAL A 108 -4.09 -7.47 0.24
CA VAL A 108 -4.53 -8.10 1.49
C VAL A 108 -3.30 -8.58 2.25
N THR A 109 -3.25 -8.27 3.54
CA THR A 109 -2.28 -8.92 4.41
C THR A 109 -2.74 -10.35 4.70
N HIS A 110 -1.80 -11.25 4.87
CA HIS A 110 -2.09 -12.59 5.32
C HIS A 110 -1.09 -13.01 6.40
N GLY A 111 -1.58 -13.79 7.34
CA GLY A 111 -0.75 -14.48 8.30
C GLY A 111 -0.17 -15.78 7.69
N ARG A 112 0.09 -16.76 8.53
CA ARG A 112 0.64 -18.06 8.11
C ARG A 112 -0.38 -18.96 7.38
N GLN A 113 -1.67 -18.61 7.43
CA GLN A 113 -2.73 -19.41 6.82
C GLN A 113 -3.28 -18.71 5.57
N PRO A 114 -3.64 -19.46 4.53
CA PRO A 114 -4.30 -18.90 3.35
C PRO A 114 -5.69 -18.36 3.72
N LEU A 115 -6.19 -17.42 2.90
CA LEU A 115 -7.55 -16.90 3.05
C LEU A 115 -8.58 -18.05 2.97
N THR A 116 -9.54 -18.02 3.88
CA THR A 116 -10.68 -18.92 3.82
C THR A 116 -11.57 -18.59 2.61
N PRO A 117 -12.42 -19.52 2.13
CA PRO A 117 -13.39 -19.23 1.08
C PRO A 117 -14.33 -18.08 1.44
N HIS A 118 -14.68 -17.93 2.72
CA HIS A 118 -15.51 -16.85 3.21
C HIS A 118 -14.79 -15.49 3.12
N GLN A 119 -13.55 -15.41 3.59
CA GLN A 119 -12.70 -14.21 3.48
C GLN A 119 -12.50 -13.82 2.02
N THR A 120 -12.25 -14.79 1.15
CA THR A 120 -12.14 -14.56 -0.30
C THR A 120 -13.44 -13.98 -0.86
N GLY A 121 -14.60 -14.50 -0.45
CA GLY A 121 -15.90 -13.98 -0.85
C GLY A 121 -16.09 -12.53 -0.40
N CYS A 122 -15.78 -12.21 0.87
CA CYS A 122 -15.85 -10.84 1.41
C CYS A 122 -14.93 -9.88 0.65
N LEU A 123 -13.71 -10.30 0.33
CA LEU A 123 -12.76 -9.52 -0.45
C LEU A 123 -13.28 -9.20 -1.85
N LEU A 124 -13.82 -10.19 -2.55
CA LEU A 124 -14.40 -9.97 -3.89
C LEU A 124 -15.58 -8.99 -3.85
N VAL A 125 -16.43 -9.10 -2.83
CA VAL A 125 -17.54 -8.15 -2.61
C VAL A 125 -17.02 -6.74 -2.35
N PHE A 126 -15.95 -6.60 -1.56
CA PHE A 126 -15.33 -5.30 -1.32
C PHE A 126 -14.80 -4.68 -2.62
N VAL A 127 -14.02 -5.42 -3.40
CA VAL A 127 -13.46 -4.95 -4.68
C VAL A 127 -14.56 -4.59 -5.67
N ALA A 128 -15.62 -5.39 -5.75
CA ALA A 128 -16.75 -5.13 -6.64
C ALA A 128 -17.51 -3.83 -6.34
N GLN A 129 -17.38 -3.30 -5.12
CA GLN A 129 -17.97 -2.02 -4.74
C GLN A 129 -17.15 -0.79 -5.16
N LEU A 130 -15.96 -0.99 -5.71
CA LEU A 130 -15.03 0.06 -6.16
C LEU A 130 -14.87 -0.01 -7.69
N PRO A 131 -15.56 0.83 -8.46
CA PRO A 131 -15.43 0.83 -9.92
C PRO A 131 -13.97 1.01 -10.36
N GLY A 132 -13.48 0.12 -11.21
CA GLY A 132 -12.12 0.16 -11.73
C GLY A 132 -11.02 -0.32 -10.79
N ALA A 133 -11.36 -0.68 -9.54
CA ALA A 133 -10.40 -1.28 -8.63
C ALA A 133 -10.01 -2.69 -9.09
N ARG A 134 -8.76 -3.07 -8.79
CA ARG A 134 -8.22 -4.39 -9.08
C ARG A 134 -7.66 -4.98 -7.79
N LEU A 135 -7.84 -6.28 -7.65
CA LEU A 135 -7.13 -7.03 -6.63
C LEU A 135 -5.65 -7.12 -7.02
N ALA A 136 -4.76 -6.91 -6.07
CA ALA A 136 -3.34 -7.20 -6.28
C ALA A 136 -3.15 -8.72 -6.47
N ASP A 137 -2.22 -9.09 -7.36
CA ASP A 137 -1.97 -10.51 -7.70
C ASP A 137 -1.23 -11.25 -6.58
N THR A 138 -1.00 -10.58 -5.46
CA THR A 138 -0.25 -11.13 -4.34
C THR A 138 -0.86 -10.71 -3.01
N LEU A 139 -0.71 -11.56 -2.02
CA LEU A 139 -0.98 -11.23 -0.63
C LEU A 139 0.30 -10.66 -0.02
N VAL A 140 0.16 -9.74 0.93
CA VAL A 140 1.27 -9.14 1.68
C VAL A 140 1.38 -9.84 3.01
N LEU A 141 2.59 -10.20 3.43
CA LEU A 141 2.80 -10.80 4.75
C LEU A 141 2.36 -9.83 5.86
N ASP A 142 1.75 -10.37 6.89
CA ASP A 142 1.38 -9.59 8.07
C ASP A 142 2.61 -9.12 8.82
N HIS A 143 2.53 -7.91 9.39
CA HIS A 143 3.60 -7.22 10.09
C HIS A 143 4.27 -8.06 11.19
N ASP A 144 3.49 -8.75 12.02
CA ASP A 144 4.03 -9.60 13.09
C ASP A 144 4.88 -10.76 12.57
N THR A 145 4.54 -11.25 11.37
CA THR A 145 5.32 -12.29 10.69
C THR A 145 6.60 -11.70 10.10
N TYR A 146 6.55 -10.46 9.62
CA TYR A 146 7.68 -9.77 9.02
C TYR A 146 8.74 -9.39 10.05
N HIS A 147 8.38 -8.81 11.18
CA HIS A 147 9.32 -8.47 12.26
C HIS A 147 10.08 -9.66 12.82
N SER A 148 9.47 -10.83 12.88
CA SER A 148 10.17 -12.03 13.30
C SER A 148 11.27 -12.49 12.33
N TYR A 149 11.22 -12.09 11.07
CA TYR A 149 12.29 -12.30 10.09
C TYR A 149 13.37 -11.21 10.12
N HIS A 150 13.00 -9.95 10.38
CA HIS A 150 13.93 -8.82 10.36
C HIS A 150 14.83 -8.76 11.59
N SER A 151 14.35 -9.09 12.78
CA SER A 151 15.16 -9.10 14.00
C SER A 151 16.36 -10.04 13.94
N ALA A 152 16.34 -11.02 13.02
CA ALA A 152 17.45 -11.93 12.80
C ALA A 152 18.51 -11.41 11.79
N LEU A 153 18.22 -10.34 11.06
CA LEU A 153 19.02 -9.87 9.92
C LEU A 153 19.57 -8.43 10.06
N GLU A 154 19.28 -7.75 11.16
CA GLU A 154 19.58 -6.30 11.34
C GLU A 154 21.04 -5.87 11.26
N ALA A 155 22.00 -6.78 11.33
CA ALA A 155 23.43 -6.38 11.37
C ALA A 155 24.04 -6.00 10.00
N ASP A 156 23.46 -6.44 8.87
CA ASP A 156 24.03 -6.21 7.51
C ASP A 156 23.05 -5.63 6.46
N ALA A 157 21.85 -5.24 6.90
CA ALA A 157 20.66 -5.06 6.07
C ALA A 157 20.66 -3.85 5.12
N TYR A 158 21.46 -2.83 5.39
CA TYR A 158 21.47 -1.62 4.55
C TYR A 158 22.18 -1.79 3.20
N LYS A 159 22.87 -2.89 2.96
CA LYS A 159 23.69 -3.05 1.74
C LYS A 159 22.98 -3.64 0.54
N THR A 160 21.82 -4.24 0.71
CA THR A 160 21.12 -4.90 -0.41
C THR A 160 19.60 -4.87 -0.23
N ALA A 161 18.97 -3.71 -0.41
CA ALA A 161 17.50 -3.54 -0.37
C ALA A 161 16.74 -4.57 -1.23
N ASN A 162 17.38 -5.07 -2.30
CA ASN A 162 16.82 -6.13 -3.15
C ASN A 162 16.74 -7.52 -2.49
N VAL A 163 17.43 -7.75 -1.39
CA VAL A 163 17.46 -9.06 -0.71
C VAL A 163 16.48 -9.11 0.47
N LEU A 164 16.09 -7.95 0.99
CA LEU A 164 15.37 -7.84 2.26
C LEU A 164 13.85 -7.72 2.11
N CYS A 165 13.36 -7.21 0.98
CA CYS A 165 11.91 -7.15 0.78
C CYS A 165 11.35 -8.53 0.43
N ALA A 166 10.24 -8.89 1.09
CA ALA A 166 9.51 -10.11 0.80
C ALA A 166 9.19 -10.24 -0.71
N PRO A 167 9.21 -11.44 -1.28
CA PRO A 167 8.90 -11.65 -2.70
C PRO A 167 7.55 -11.05 -3.11
N GLU A 168 6.57 -11.08 -2.21
CA GLU A 168 5.24 -10.54 -2.37
C GLU A 168 5.26 -9.02 -2.54
N VAL A 169 6.04 -8.31 -1.72
CA VAL A 169 6.19 -6.85 -1.82
C VAL A 169 6.86 -6.46 -3.13
N ARG A 170 7.84 -7.23 -3.60
CA ARG A 170 8.45 -7.02 -4.93
C ARG A 170 7.45 -7.25 -6.06
N HIS A 171 6.53 -8.19 -5.89
CA HIS A 171 5.47 -8.42 -6.86
C HIS A 171 4.51 -7.24 -6.90
N LEU A 172 4.04 -6.80 -5.73
CA LEU A 172 3.20 -5.60 -5.60
C LEU A 172 3.90 -4.35 -6.15
N TYR A 173 5.20 -4.17 -5.86
CA TYR A 173 6.01 -3.08 -6.42
C TYR A 173 5.94 -3.03 -7.95
N ARG A 174 6.06 -4.18 -8.62
CA ARG A 174 5.95 -4.24 -10.08
C ARG A 174 4.57 -3.83 -10.57
N GLN A 175 3.50 -4.20 -9.88
CA GLN A 175 2.14 -3.79 -10.21
C GLN A 175 1.93 -2.28 -10.02
N VAL A 176 2.53 -1.70 -8.97
CA VAL A 176 2.44 -0.27 -8.66
C VAL A 176 3.23 0.56 -9.67
N PHE A 177 4.48 0.21 -9.94
CA PHE A 177 5.43 1.08 -10.67
C PHE A 177 5.65 0.70 -12.15
N ASN A 178 5.45 -0.56 -12.57
CA ASN A 178 5.84 -1.01 -13.91
C ASN A 178 4.70 -0.97 -14.96
N THR A 179 3.64 -0.24 -14.74
CA THR A 179 2.52 -0.16 -15.71
C THR A 179 2.73 0.83 -16.86
N SER A 180 3.94 1.35 -17.04
CA SER A 180 4.24 2.34 -18.09
C SER A 180 4.93 1.72 -19.31
N ARG A 181 4.48 0.55 -19.78
CA ARG A 181 4.79 0.04 -21.11
C ARG A 181 3.58 -0.71 -21.69
N ARG A 182 2.59 0.04 -22.11
CA ARG A 182 1.69 -0.35 -23.19
C ARG A 182 1.49 0.80 -24.13
#